data_a2acf940d8d3719d08c857c8bb93c3fe
#
_entry.id   a2acf940d8d3719d08c857c8bb93c3fe
#
_cell.length_a   1.000
_cell.length_b   1.000
_cell.length_c   1.000
_cell.angle_alpha   90.00
_cell.angle_beta   90.00
_cell.angle_gamma   90.00
#
_symmetry.space_group_name_H-M   'P 1'
#
loop_
_entity.id
_entity.type
_entity.pdbx_description
1 polymer ?
#
loop_
_entity_poly.entity_id
_entity_poly.type
_entity_poly.pdbx_seq_one_letter_code
_entity_poly.pdbx_strand_id
1 'polypeptide(L)'
;MRTSGILMPVFSLPSKYGIGCFSKEAYQFVDFLKESGQKNWQVLPLGQTSYGDSPYQSFSSFAGNPYFIDLEQLVEQQLLTKAECDSFDFGKNPESIDYAKLYQNRYKILRMACDRFLKKPSDDFFAFCQENDWWFGNYALFMVIKNMHKGASWLQWEEKYKRRDFAALDQVWHGQHDEIQFYQFQQYLFFCQWKKLHAYAAQAGIQIIGDIPIYVALDSADAWAEPQLFQFDEELNPVAVAGCPPDAFSATGQLWGNPLYRWEYHRQTGYAWWIRRIAQCLNLYDCIRIDHFRGFDEYYSIPAGDETAEHGHWEPGPGMSLMQALKDALGDVNVIAEDLGFLTDGVRRLLYDSGFPGMKVIQFAFDSREESDYLPHNYEKNCVVYTGTHDNDTLCGWYKVLDPEDLKLSQKYMNNANTPKRQIHWDFIRLALASVADLCIIPLQDYLGLGSEARINTPSTLGNNWRWRMKQGCLTKELADQIRELTTLYGR
;
A
#
# COMPACT_ATOMS: atom_id res chain seq x y z
N MET A 1 -3.16 10.83 -22.94
CA MET A 1 -2.81 12.23 -22.53
C MET A 1 -1.87 12.08 -21.34
N ARG A 2 -0.75 12.83 -21.35
CA ARG A 2 0.21 12.77 -20.23
C ARG A 2 -0.43 13.40 -18.97
N THR A 3 -0.25 12.79 -17.81
CA THR A 3 -0.77 13.30 -16.53
C THR A 3 0.30 13.24 -15.44
N SER A 4 0.03 13.90 -14.33
CA SER A 4 0.84 13.79 -13.11
C SER A 4 0.01 13.61 -11.87
N GLY A 5 0.65 13.21 -10.78
CA GLY A 5 0.04 13.01 -9.49
C GLY A 5 1.05 13.09 -8.34
N ILE A 6 0.53 12.98 -7.15
CA ILE A 6 1.32 13.01 -5.91
C ILE A 6 1.16 11.68 -5.18
N LEU A 7 2.29 11.09 -4.76
CA LEU A 7 2.30 10.00 -3.81
C LEU A 7 2.23 10.59 -2.40
N MET A 8 1.17 10.25 -1.67
CA MET A 8 0.93 10.66 -0.29
C MET A 8 0.13 9.58 0.44
N PRO A 9 0.75 8.84 1.36
CA PRO A 9 0.03 7.84 2.15
C PRO A 9 -1.06 8.48 3.01
N VAL A 10 -2.21 7.83 3.14
CA VAL A 10 -3.31 8.32 4.00
C VAL A 10 -2.84 8.52 5.44
N PHE A 11 -2.04 7.58 5.98
CA PHE A 11 -1.52 7.68 7.35
C PHE A 11 -0.62 8.90 7.58
N SER A 12 -0.03 9.47 6.52
CA SER A 12 0.86 10.62 6.58
C SER A 12 0.12 11.98 6.57
N LEU A 13 -1.21 11.99 6.38
CA LEU A 13 -2.00 13.21 6.48
C LEU A 13 -1.98 13.79 7.91
N PRO A 14 -2.09 15.13 8.08
CA PRO A 14 -1.98 15.79 9.39
C PRO A 14 -3.30 15.78 10.18
N SER A 15 -4.07 14.68 10.07
CA SER A 15 -5.32 14.51 10.79
C SER A 15 -5.10 14.49 12.30
N LYS A 16 -6.14 14.79 13.08
CA LYS A 16 -6.12 14.66 14.55
C LYS A 16 -6.01 13.18 14.98
N TYR A 17 -5.76 12.98 16.26
CA TYR A 17 -5.77 11.66 16.91
C TYR A 17 -4.71 10.68 16.40
N GLY A 18 -3.51 11.20 16.14
CA GLY A 18 -2.27 10.43 16.06
C GLY A 18 -1.90 9.81 14.72
N ILE A 19 -2.80 9.77 13.75
CA ILE A 19 -2.56 9.20 12.41
C ILE A 19 -3.42 9.92 11.37
N GLY A 20 -2.94 9.98 10.12
CA GLY A 20 -3.76 10.41 9.00
C GLY A 20 -4.94 9.46 8.76
N CYS A 21 -6.11 10.01 8.47
CA CYS A 21 -7.34 9.25 8.27
C CYS A 21 -8.26 9.96 7.25
N PHE A 22 -9.48 9.44 7.04
CA PHE A 22 -10.45 9.98 6.10
C PHE A 22 -11.15 11.25 6.63
N SER A 23 -10.35 12.13 7.21
CA SER A 23 -10.77 13.38 7.85
C SER A 23 -10.83 14.53 6.86
N LYS A 24 -11.22 15.69 7.34
CA LYS A 24 -11.23 16.93 6.54
C LYS A 24 -9.89 17.22 5.87
N GLU A 25 -8.76 16.83 6.48
CA GLU A 25 -7.43 17.00 5.91
C GLU A 25 -7.22 16.15 4.64
N ALA A 26 -7.89 15.00 4.53
CA ALA A 26 -7.91 14.22 3.30
C ALA A 26 -8.69 14.93 2.17
N TYR A 27 -9.82 15.53 2.48
CA TYR A 27 -10.58 16.34 1.51
C TYR A 27 -9.81 17.59 1.10
N GLN A 28 -9.15 18.29 2.04
CA GLN A 28 -8.27 19.41 1.73
C GLN A 28 -7.08 19.01 0.85
N PHE A 29 -6.57 17.79 1.01
CA PHE A 29 -5.52 17.27 0.12
C PHE A 29 -6.04 17.06 -1.31
N VAL A 30 -7.25 16.57 -1.49
CA VAL A 30 -7.91 16.50 -2.81
C VAL A 30 -8.08 17.89 -3.42
N ASP A 31 -8.49 18.88 -2.63
CA ASP A 31 -8.58 20.29 -3.10
C ASP A 31 -7.21 20.82 -3.55
N PHE A 32 -6.17 20.56 -2.77
CA PHE A 32 -4.79 20.93 -3.12
C PHE A 32 -4.33 20.27 -4.41
N LEU A 33 -4.61 18.98 -4.64
CA LEU A 33 -4.31 18.29 -5.89
C LEU A 33 -4.97 18.97 -7.08
N LYS A 34 -6.24 19.31 -6.95
CA LYS A 34 -6.99 20.04 -7.99
C LYS A 34 -6.38 21.42 -8.25
N GLU A 35 -6.08 22.19 -7.20
CA GLU A 35 -5.49 23.51 -7.29
C GLU A 35 -4.10 23.50 -7.93
N SER A 36 -3.29 22.46 -7.62
CA SER A 36 -1.96 22.26 -8.19
C SER A 36 -1.96 21.61 -9.57
N GLY A 37 -3.14 21.36 -10.18
CA GLY A 37 -3.29 20.80 -11.53
C GLY A 37 -3.01 19.31 -11.61
N GLN A 38 -2.88 18.62 -10.48
CA GLN A 38 -2.66 17.18 -10.45
C GLN A 38 -3.93 16.42 -10.83
N LYS A 39 -3.75 15.19 -11.34
CA LYS A 39 -4.85 14.31 -11.75
C LYS A 39 -4.90 13.02 -10.96
N ASN A 40 -3.83 12.71 -10.23
CA ASN A 40 -3.73 11.44 -9.52
C ASN A 40 -3.27 11.64 -8.08
N TRP A 41 -3.87 10.91 -7.18
CA TRP A 41 -3.41 10.69 -5.81
C TRP A 41 -2.99 9.24 -5.65
N GLN A 42 -1.70 8.97 -5.53
CA GLN A 42 -1.24 7.62 -5.19
C GLN A 42 -1.19 7.45 -3.66
N VAL A 43 -1.89 6.43 -3.17
CA VAL A 43 -1.86 5.99 -1.78
C VAL A 43 -1.07 4.70 -1.64
N LEU A 44 -0.65 4.36 -0.41
CA LEU A 44 -0.13 3.04 -0.07
C LEU A 44 -1.27 2.11 0.35
N PRO A 45 -1.02 0.79 0.52
CA PRO A 45 -2.08 -0.16 0.85
C PRO A 45 -2.92 0.30 2.04
N LEU A 46 -4.24 0.21 1.87
CA LEU A 46 -5.21 0.66 2.89
C LEU A 46 -5.61 -0.47 3.86
N GLY A 47 -4.98 -1.63 3.77
CA GLY A 47 -5.24 -2.77 4.64
C GLY A 47 -4.80 -2.55 6.08
N GLN A 48 -5.37 -3.32 6.98
CA GLN A 48 -5.01 -3.29 8.40
C GLN A 48 -3.57 -3.74 8.59
N THR A 49 -2.75 -2.91 9.24
CA THR A 49 -1.36 -3.23 9.54
C THR A 49 -1.26 -4.33 10.62
N SER A 50 -0.29 -5.21 10.44
CA SER A 50 0.07 -6.25 11.39
C SER A 50 1.33 -5.86 12.17
N TYR A 51 2.05 -6.86 12.67
CA TYR A 51 3.33 -6.66 13.34
C TYR A 51 4.33 -5.94 12.43
N GLY A 52 5.01 -4.92 12.95
CA GLY A 52 5.97 -4.10 12.19
C GLY A 52 5.37 -2.88 11.50
N ASP A 53 4.07 -2.63 11.66
CA ASP A 53 3.34 -1.45 11.17
C ASP A 53 3.33 -1.28 9.64
N SER A 54 3.89 -2.25 8.87
CA SER A 54 3.95 -2.21 7.42
C SER A 54 2.55 -2.36 6.79
N PRO A 55 2.15 -1.47 5.89
CA PRO A 55 0.90 -1.62 5.14
C PRO A 55 0.93 -2.79 4.14
N TYR A 56 2.12 -3.33 3.83
CA TYR A 56 2.29 -4.50 2.95
C TYR A 56 2.15 -5.84 3.68
N GLN A 57 2.03 -5.82 5.01
CA GLN A 57 1.79 -7.01 5.83
C GLN A 57 0.42 -6.85 6.51
N SER A 58 -0.65 -7.18 5.79
CA SER A 58 -2.02 -7.02 6.27
C SER A 58 -2.61 -8.34 6.77
N PHE A 59 -3.49 -8.26 7.76
CA PHE A 59 -4.28 -9.41 8.22
C PHE A 59 -5.34 -9.87 7.20
N SER A 60 -5.62 -9.11 6.16
CA SER A 60 -6.53 -9.48 5.09
C SER A 60 -6.26 -8.67 3.83
N SER A 61 -6.39 -9.30 2.67
CA SER A 61 -6.35 -8.64 1.36
C SER A 61 -7.61 -7.82 1.05
N PHE A 62 -8.66 -7.94 1.87
CA PHE A 62 -9.98 -7.35 1.63
C PHE A 62 -10.38 -6.32 2.67
N ALA A 63 -9.85 -6.44 3.90
CA ALA A 63 -10.22 -5.57 5.01
C ALA A 63 -9.44 -4.26 5.02
N GLY A 64 -10.14 -3.17 5.31
CA GLY A 64 -9.54 -1.85 5.48
C GLY A 64 -8.98 -1.63 6.89
N ASN A 65 -8.04 -0.69 7.02
CA ASN A 65 -7.39 -0.34 8.28
C ASN A 65 -8.30 0.52 9.16
N PRO A 66 -8.72 0.05 10.34
CA PRO A 66 -9.56 0.81 11.25
C PRO A 66 -8.92 2.12 11.76
N TYR A 67 -7.61 2.27 11.63
CA TYR A 67 -6.92 3.51 11.98
C TYR A 67 -7.30 4.66 11.06
N PHE A 68 -7.76 4.39 9.83
CA PHE A 68 -8.19 5.41 8.88
C PHE A 68 -9.62 5.92 9.09
N ILE A 69 -10.37 5.34 10.03
CA ILE A 69 -11.70 5.85 10.41
C ILE A 69 -11.53 7.19 11.12
N ASP A 70 -12.16 8.23 10.61
CA ASP A 70 -12.15 9.55 11.23
C ASP A 70 -13.08 9.62 12.46
N LEU A 71 -12.51 9.92 13.61
CA LEU A 71 -13.26 10.04 14.86
C LEU A 71 -14.11 11.31 14.91
N GLU A 72 -13.74 12.39 14.20
CA GLU A 72 -14.57 13.62 14.16
C GLU A 72 -15.91 13.35 13.46
N GLN A 73 -15.92 12.54 12.39
CA GLN A 73 -17.18 12.10 11.79
C GLN A 73 -18.05 11.27 12.76
N LEU A 74 -17.44 10.46 13.64
CA LEU A 74 -18.19 9.72 14.66
C LEU A 74 -18.77 10.66 15.75
N VAL A 75 -18.12 11.78 16.02
CA VAL A 75 -18.65 12.83 16.90
C VAL A 75 -19.84 13.51 16.23
N GLU A 76 -19.75 13.86 14.96
CA GLU A 76 -20.87 14.43 14.19
C GLU A 76 -22.08 13.50 14.14
N GLN A 77 -21.83 12.18 14.04
CA GLN A 77 -22.88 11.13 14.09
C GLN A 77 -23.39 10.83 15.49
N GLN A 78 -22.90 11.52 16.54
CA GLN A 78 -23.27 11.32 17.95
C GLN A 78 -22.91 9.91 18.50
N LEU A 79 -22.01 9.21 17.82
CA LEU A 79 -21.46 7.92 18.29
C LEU A 79 -20.33 8.13 19.31
N LEU A 80 -19.67 9.28 19.27
CA LEU A 80 -18.66 9.72 20.24
C LEU A 80 -18.92 11.16 20.65
N THR A 81 -18.25 11.59 21.72
CA THR A 81 -18.14 13.00 22.09
C THR A 81 -16.70 13.47 21.87
N LYS A 82 -16.54 14.79 21.63
CA LYS A 82 -15.19 15.36 21.53
C LYS A 82 -14.36 15.11 22.80
N ALA A 83 -14.99 15.22 23.99
CA ALA A 83 -14.33 14.98 25.26
C ALA A 83 -13.80 13.55 25.39
N GLU A 84 -14.52 12.55 24.90
CA GLU A 84 -14.05 11.16 24.85
C GLU A 84 -12.86 11.03 23.92
N CYS A 85 -12.91 11.58 22.71
CA CYS A 85 -11.79 11.53 21.78
C CYS A 85 -10.53 12.20 22.37
N ASP A 86 -10.68 13.36 23.01
CA ASP A 86 -9.59 14.12 23.63
C ASP A 86 -9.03 13.45 24.91
N SER A 87 -9.75 12.50 25.50
CA SER A 87 -9.30 11.78 26.72
C SER A 87 -8.28 10.68 26.45
N PHE A 88 -8.12 10.23 25.19
CA PHE A 88 -7.18 9.20 24.80
C PHE A 88 -5.85 9.79 24.31
N ASP A 89 -4.75 9.13 24.68
CA ASP A 89 -3.41 9.51 24.22
C ASP A 89 -3.08 8.72 22.92
N PHE A 90 -3.05 9.42 21.78
CA PHE A 90 -2.67 8.86 20.47
C PHE A 90 -1.25 9.25 20.03
N GLY A 91 -0.42 9.72 20.93
CA GLY A 91 0.90 10.26 20.65
C GLY A 91 0.92 11.80 20.67
N LYS A 92 2.10 12.36 20.96
CA LYS A 92 2.27 13.81 21.14
C LYS A 92 2.95 14.50 19.97
N ASN A 93 3.67 13.74 19.13
CA ASN A 93 4.37 14.30 17.98
C ASN A 93 3.42 14.36 16.78
N PRO A 94 3.05 15.55 16.28
CA PRO A 94 2.15 15.68 15.15
C PRO A 94 2.78 15.21 13.81
N GLU A 95 4.11 15.14 13.75
CA GLU A 95 4.87 14.80 12.55
C GLU A 95 5.33 13.32 12.53
N SER A 96 4.91 12.52 13.53
CA SER A 96 5.28 11.10 13.61
C SER A 96 4.19 10.29 14.29
N ILE A 97 3.89 9.11 13.73
CA ILE A 97 2.91 8.17 14.26
C ILE A 97 3.50 7.39 15.44
N ASP A 98 2.75 7.31 16.54
CA ASP A 98 3.02 6.40 17.67
C ASP A 98 2.07 5.20 17.58
N TYR A 99 2.49 4.17 16.86
CA TYR A 99 1.67 2.96 16.66
C TYR A 99 1.36 2.24 17.97
N ALA A 100 2.24 2.27 18.96
CA ALA A 100 1.98 1.67 20.27
C ALA A 100 0.79 2.35 20.97
N LYS A 101 0.69 3.68 20.89
CA LYS A 101 -0.43 4.43 21.43
C LYS A 101 -1.72 4.20 20.65
N LEU A 102 -1.64 4.11 19.32
CA LEU A 102 -2.78 3.76 18.48
C LEU A 102 -3.31 2.37 18.83
N TYR A 103 -2.44 1.37 18.89
CA TYR A 103 -2.81 0.00 19.25
C TYR A 103 -3.50 -0.09 20.60
N GLN A 104 -2.99 0.63 21.61
CA GLN A 104 -3.55 0.63 22.96
C GLN A 104 -4.91 1.32 23.06
N ASN A 105 -5.18 2.35 22.25
CA ASN A 105 -6.27 3.28 22.49
C ASN A 105 -7.30 3.34 21.36
N ARG A 106 -6.91 3.10 20.09
CA ARG A 106 -7.81 3.26 18.96
C ARG A 106 -8.98 2.29 18.99
N TYR A 107 -8.73 1.03 19.32
CA TYR A 107 -9.78 0.04 19.40
C TYR A 107 -10.73 0.26 20.58
N LYS A 108 -10.25 0.84 21.70
CA LYS A 108 -11.12 1.16 22.85
C LYS A 108 -12.16 2.21 22.50
N ILE A 109 -11.73 3.30 21.84
CA ILE A 109 -12.66 4.36 21.46
C ILE A 109 -13.61 3.91 20.34
N LEU A 110 -13.15 3.09 19.38
CA LEU A 110 -14.04 2.49 18.38
C LEU A 110 -15.04 1.53 19.01
N ARG A 111 -14.68 0.83 20.08
CA ARG A 111 -15.63 -0.01 20.85
C ARG A 111 -16.75 0.83 21.45
N MET A 112 -16.42 1.97 22.08
CA MET A 112 -17.43 2.87 22.62
C MET A 112 -18.42 3.37 21.54
N ALA A 113 -17.92 3.66 20.35
CA ALA A 113 -18.76 4.03 19.21
C ALA A 113 -19.64 2.84 18.75
N CYS A 114 -19.07 1.65 18.67
CA CYS A 114 -19.78 0.42 18.32
C CYS A 114 -20.93 0.12 19.26
N ASP A 115 -20.70 0.18 20.57
CA ASP A 115 -21.70 -0.09 21.61
C ASP A 115 -22.92 0.87 21.53
N ARG A 116 -22.68 2.09 21.03
CA ARG A 116 -23.76 3.05 20.78
C ARG A 116 -24.48 2.76 19.47
N PHE A 117 -23.72 2.48 18.42
CA PHE A 117 -24.27 2.18 17.10
C PHE A 117 -25.17 0.95 17.13
N LEU A 118 -24.73 -0.13 17.80
CA LEU A 118 -25.48 -1.39 17.89
C LEU A 118 -26.79 -1.32 18.69
N LYS A 119 -27.05 -0.23 19.43
CA LYS A 119 -28.37 0.00 20.02
C LYS A 119 -29.45 0.27 18.98
N LYS A 120 -29.07 0.81 17.81
CA LYS A 120 -29.95 1.08 16.68
C LYS A 120 -29.14 1.06 15.39
N PRO A 121 -28.69 -0.13 14.94
CA PRO A 121 -27.92 -0.25 13.70
C PRO A 121 -28.80 0.15 12.51
N SER A 122 -28.16 0.66 11.44
CA SER A 122 -28.83 1.04 10.21
C SER A 122 -29.07 -0.14 9.29
N ASP A 123 -30.06 -0.06 8.42
CA ASP A 123 -30.32 -1.06 7.39
C ASP A 123 -29.11 -1.20 6.44
N ASP A 124 -28.41 -0.10 6.14
CA ASP A 124 -27.19 -0.07 5.32
C ASP A 124 -26.06 -0.90 5.94
N PHE A 125 -25.97 -0.99 7.27
CA PHE A 125 -24.99 -1.84 7.94
C PHE A 125 -25.27 -3.33 7.67
N PHE A 126 -26.53 -3.74 7.76
CA PHE A 126 -26.90 -5.13 7.49
C PHE A 126 -26.73 -5.47 6.01
N ALA A 127 -27.08 -4.56 5.10
CA ALA A 127 -26.85 -4.71 3.68
C ALA A 127 -25.35 -4.87 3.38
N PHE A 128 -24.50 -4.01 3.96
CA PHE A 128 -23.05 -4.11 3.84
C PHE A 128 -22.50 -5.45 4.33
N CYS A 129 -22.95 -5.94 5.48
CA CYS A 129 -22.55 -7.24 6.00
C CYS A 129 -22.93 -8.38 5.04
N GLN A 130 -24.14 -8.35 4.48
CA GLN A 130 -24.63 -9.34 3.53
C GLN A 130 -23.85 -9.31 2.22
N GLU A 131 -23.62 -8.14 1.64
CA GLU A 131 -22.86 -7.97 0.38
C GLU A 131 -21.42 -8.44 0.48
N ASN A 132 -20.83 -8.35 1.67
CA ASN A 132 -19.42 -8.67 1.93
C ASN A 132 -19.20 -10.01 2.64
N ASP A 133 -20.24 -10.80 2.88
CA ASP A 133 -20.19 -12.06 3.65
C ASP A 133 -19.15 -13.06 3.10
N TRP A 134 -18.90 -13.04 1.79
CA TRP A 134 -17.96 -13.92 1.11
C TRP A 134 -16.49 -13.84 1.60
N TRP A 135 -16.06 -12.71 2.21
CA TRP A 135 -14.74 -12.56 2.83
C TRP A 135 -14.85 -12.19 4.31
N PHE A 136 -15.89 -11.49 4.67
CA PHE A 136 -16.06 -10.77 5.90
C PHE A 136 -16.20 -11.67 7.12
N GLY A 137 -16.98 -12.76 6.98
CA GLY A 137 -17.14 -13.76 8.03
C GLY A 137 -15.81 -14.41 8.42
N ASN A 138 -14.99 -14.75 7.44
CA ASN A 138 -13.65 -15.31 7.68
C ASN A 138 -12.72 -14.31 8.35
N TYR A 139 -12.73 -13.04 7.92
CA TYR A 139 -11.92 -11.99 8.54
C TYR A 139 -12.32 -11.74 9.99
N ALA A 140 -13.62 -11.61 10.28
CA ALA A 140 -14.10 -11.36 11.64
C ALA A 140 -13.77 -12.54 12.57
N LEU A 141 -14.00 -13.77 12.13
CA LEU A 141 -13.61 -14.99 12.87
C LEU A 141 -12.10 -15.03 13.14
N PHE A 142 -11.28 -14.79 12.11
CA PHE A 142 -9.82 -14.76 12.24
C PHE A 142 -9.39 -13.77 13.33
N MET A 143 -9.91 -12.55 13.29
CA MET A 143 -9.54 -11.50 14.25
C MET A 143 -10.01 -11.82 15.67
N VAL A 144 -11.22 -12.39 15.83
CA VAL A 144 -11.73 -12.80 17.14
C VAL A 144 -10.90 -13.93 17.71
N ILE A 145 -10.62 -14.98 16.93
CA ILE A 145 -9.81 -16.13 17.39
C ILE A 145 -8.39 -15.67 17.71
N LYS A 146 -7.82 -14.77 16.88
CA LYS A 146 -6.52 -14.15 17.14
C LYS A 146 -6.48 -13.41 18.47
N ASN A 147 -7.52 -12.67 18.81
CA ASN A 147 -7.64 -12.00 20.11
C ASN A 147 -7.78 -13.01 21.27
N MET A 148 -8.55 -14.09 21.11
CA MET A 148 -8.64 -15.18 22.10
C MET A 148 -7.26 -15.79 22.40
N HIS A 149 -6.38 -15.84 21.37
CA HIS A 149 -5.00 -16.31 21.46
C HIS A 149 -3.97 -15.17 21.71
N LYS A 150 -4.41 -14.02 22.22
CA LYS A 150 -3.54 -12.86 22.58
C LYS A 150 -2.64 -12.38 21.44
N GLY A 151 -3.12 -12.45 20.22
CA GLY A 151 -2.39 -12.01 19.02
C GLY A 151 -1.43 -13.05 18.42
N ALA A 152 -1.37 -14.28 18.96
CA ALA A 152 -0.55 -15.34 18.39
C ALA A 152 -0.93 -15.64 16.93
N SER A 153 0.07 -16.04 16.12
CA SER A 153 -0.16 -16.50 14.74
C SER A 153 -1.14 -17.67 14.69
N TRP A 154 -1.97 -17.73 13.64
CA TRP A 154 -2.91 -18.83 13.44
C TRP A 154 -2.23 -20.21 13.35
N LEU A 155 -0.97 -20.24 12.95
CA LEU A 155 -0.16 -21.48 12.95
C LEU A 155 0.04 -22.06 14.36
N GLN A 156 -0.09 -21.23 15.40
CA GLN A 156 0.08 -21.61 16.81
C GLN A 156 -1.26 -21.84 17.53
N TRP A 157 -2.40 -21.70 16.84
CA TRP A 157 -3.70 -21.93 17.44
C TRP A 157 -3.95 -23.41 17.69
N GLU A 158 -4.91 -23.73 18.56
CA GLU A 158 -5.39 -25.09 18.75
C GLU A 158 -5.86 -25.69 17.40
N GLU A 159 -5.62 -26.97 17.18
CA GLU A 159 -5.91 -27.66 15.91
C GLU A 159 -7.33 -27.42 15.40
N LYS A 160 -8.33 -27.38 16.28
CA LYS A 160 -9.72 -27.11 15.91
C LYS A 160 -9.92 -25.74 15.26
N TYR A 161 -9.15 -24.72 15.67
CA TYR A 161 -9.19 -23.38 15.06
C TYR A 161 -8.25 -23.28 13.86
N LYS A 162 -7.04 -23.85 13.99
CA LYS A 162 -6.05 -23.88 12.91
C LYS A 162 -6.62 -24.58 11.67
N ARG A 163 -7.29 -25.73 11.84
CA ARG A 163 -7.89 -26.52 10.75
C ARG A 163 -9.34 -26.18 10.46
N ARG A 164 -9.87 -25.11 11.07
CA ARG A 164 -11.19 -24.57 10.80
C ARG A 164 -12.31 -25.59 11.04
N ASP A 165 -12.26 -26.33 12.15
CA ASP A 165 -13.36 -27.23 12.54
C ASP A 165 -14.68 -26.45 12.59
N PHE A 166 -15.68 -26.92 11.87
CA PHE A 166 -16.95 -26.21 11.71
C PHE A 166 -17.64 -25.96 13.05
N ALA A 167 -17.70 -26.96 13.94
CA ALA A 167 -18.39 -26.83 15.23
C ALA A 167 -17.65 -25.84 16.16
N ALA A 168 -16.30 -25.83 16.11
CA ALA A 168 -15.51 -24.88 16.88
C ALA A 168 -15.68 -23.44 16.36
N LEU A 169 -15.74 -23.24 15.05
CA LEU A 169 -15.97 -21.92 14.46
C LEU A 169 -17.39 -21.41 14.71
N ASP A 170 -18.39 -22.28 14.59
CA ASP A 170 -19.79 -21.95 14.91
C ASP A 170 -19.96 -21.55 16.38
N GLN A 171 -19.29 -22.27 17.29
CA GLN A 171 -19.26 -21.89 18.70
C GLN A 171 -18.64 -20.52 18.94
N VAL A 172 -17.56 -20.16 18.23
CA VAL A 172 -16.98 -18.82 18.32
C VAL A 172 -17.92 -17.78 17.74
N TRP A 173 -18.53 -18.04 16.58
CA TRP A 173 -19.45 -17.13 15.92
C TRP A 173 -20.61 -16.73 16.83
N HIS A 174 -21.23 -17.70 17.48
CA HIS A 174 -22.35 -17.45 18.38
C HIS A 174 -21.92 -16.97 19.78
N GLY A 175 -20.82 -17.54 20.31
CA GLY A 175 -20.35 -17.21 21.66
C GLY A 175 -19.62 -15.86 21.77
N GLN A 176 -19.10 -15.34 20.66
CA GLN A 176 -18.35 -14.09 20.59
C GLN A 176 -19.04 -13.09 19.64
N HIS A 177 -20.36 -13.12 19.58
CA HIS A 177 -21.15 -12.34 18.63
C HIS A 177 -20.85 -10.83 18.70
N ASP A 178 -20.70 -10.25 19.90
CA ASP A 178 -20.38 -8.86 20.10
C ASP A 178 -19.00 -8.48 19.53
N GLU A 179 -18.03 -9.39 19.61
CA GLU A 179 -16.70 -9.20 19.02
C GLU A 179 -16.76 -9.28 17.48
N ILE A 180 -17.51 -10.23 16.94
CA ILE A 180 -17.77 -10.34 15.49
C ILE A 180 -18.39 -9.04 14.99
N GLN A 181 -19.44 -8.55 15.63
CA GLN A 181 -20.10 -7.29 15.25
C GLN A 181 -19.16 -6.09 15.37
N PHE A 182 -18.21 -6.10 16.30
CA PHE A 182 -17.24 -5.02 16.42
C PHE A 182 -16.31 -4.95 15.20
N TYR A 183 -15.81 -6.08 14.70
CA TYR A 183 -15.04 -6.08 13.46
C TYR A 183 -15.89 -5.70 12.26
N GLN A 184 -17.15 -6.13 12.24
CA GLN A 184 -18.11 -5.75 11.22
C GLN A 184 -18.33 -4.24 11.21
N PHE A 185 -18.57 -3.63 12.34
CA PHE A 185 -18.75 -2.19 12.48
C PHE A 185 -17.54 -1.37 12.01
N GLN A 186 -16.32 -1.81 12.34
CA GLN A 186 -15.10 -1.14 11.89
C GLN A 186 -14.99 -1.13 10.37
N GLN A 187 -15.23 -2.27 9.72
CA GLN A 187 -15.16 -2.36 8.27
C GLN A 187 -16.27 -1.53 7.61
N TYR A 188 -17.49 -1.60 8.12
CA TYR A 188 -18.58 -0.77 7.63
C TYR A 188 -18.23 0.73 7.66
N LEU A 189 -17.69 1.22 8.77
CA LEU A 189 -17.26 2.62 8.88
C LEU A 189 -16.13 2.96 7.91
N PHE A 190 -15.11 2.08 7.81
CA PHE A 190 -14.02 2.28 6.86
C PHE A 190 -14.53 2.45 5.44
N PHE A 191 -15.33 1.51 4.96
CA PHE A 191 -15.85 1.56 3.58
C PHE A 191 -16.81 2.72 3.35
N CYS A 192 -17.65 3.07 4.32
CA CYS A 192 -18.52 4.25 4.22
C CYS A 192 -17.74 5.55 4.10
N GLN A 193 -16.71 5.75 4.92
CA GLN A 193 -15.92 6.98 4.89
C GLN A 193 -15.03 7.04 3.66
N TRP A 194 -14.39 5.91 3.28
CA TRP A 194 -13.59 5.81 2.06
C TRP A 194 -14.41 6.10 0.81
N LYS A 195 -15.56 5.49 0.66
CA LYS A 195 -16.46 5.71 -0.48
C LYS A 195 -16.83 7.19 -0.67
N LYS A 196 -17.05 7.91 0.45
CA LYS A 196 -17.32 9.35 0.41
C LYS A 196 -16.11 10.14 -0.07
N LEU A 197 -14.91 9.83 0.44
CA LEU A 197 -13.67 10.50 0.04
C LEU A 197 -13.32 10.19 -1.42
N HIS A 198 -13.46 8.95 -1.86
CA HIS A 198 -13.22 8.54 -3.25
C HIS A 198 -14.19 9.25 -4.21
N ALA A 199 -15.47 9.30 -3.87
CA ALA A 199 -16.46 10.05 -4.67
C ALA A 199 -16.14 11.55 -4.74
N TYR A 200 -15.63 12.14 -3.66
CA TYR A 200 -15.19 13.54 -3.65
C TYR A 200 -13.98 13.76 -4.55
N ALA A 201 -12.99 12.87 -4.50
CA ALA A 201 -11.82 12.90 -5.39
C ALA A 201 -12.26 12.80 -6.86
N ALA A 202 -13.15 11.86 -7.20
CA ALA A 202 -13.69 11.71 -8.54
C ALA A 202 -14.41 12.97 -9.05
N GLN A 203 -15.24 13.62 -8.19
CA GLN A 203 -15.90 14.90 -8.52
C GLN A 203 -14.90 16.04 -8.73
N ALA A 204 -13.77 16.02 -8.04
CA ALA A 204 -12.68 16.96 -8.24
C ALA A 204 -11.85 16.68 -9.51
N GLY A 205 -12.08 15.55 -10.19
CA GLY A 205 -11.33 15.08 -11.35
C GLY A 205 -9.97 14.46 -10.97
N ILE A 206 -9.87 13.92 -9.74
CA ILE A 206 -8.69 13.23 -9.21
C ILE A 206 -8.97 11.74 -9.20
N GLN A 207 -8.08 10.95 -9.82
CA GLN A 207 -8.06 9.49 -9.75
C GLN A 207 -7.21 9.03 -8.57
N ILE A 208 -7.66 7.99 -7.88
CA ILE A 208 -6.89 7.38 -6.78
C ILE A 208 -6.17 6.14 -7.31
N ILE A 209 -4.85 6.15 -7.17
CA ILE A 209 -4.00 5.00 -7.46
C ILE A 209 -3.74 4.28 -6.14
N GLY A 210 -4.28 3.06 -6.04
CA GLY A 210 -4.02 2.17 -4.92
C GLY A 210 -2.72 1.38 -5.08
N ASP A 211 -2.35 0.67 -4.02
CA ASP A 211 -1.16 -0.18 -4.01
C ASP A 211 -1.49 -1.50 -3.33
N ILE A 212 -1.03 -2.61 -3.89
CA ILE A 212 -1.19 -3.94 -3.31
C ILE A 212 0.09 -4.76 -3.45
N PRO A 213 0.52 -5.45 -2.38
CA PRO A 213 1.60 -6.43 -2.52
C PRO A 213 1.13 -7.64 -3.31
N ILE A 214 2.02 -8.26 -4.10
CA ILE A 214 1.69 -9.52 -4.78
C ILE A 214 1.33 -10.59 -3.75
N TYR A 215 2.09 -10.72 -2.65
CA TYR A 215 1.86 -11.75 -1.62
C TYR A 215 0.92 -11.26 -0.51
N VAL A 216 0.32 -12.23 0.18
CA VAL A 216 -0.41 -11.98 1.43
C VAL A 216 0.52 -12.22 2.62
N ALA A 217 0.18 -11.69 3.79
CA ALA A 217 0.90 -12.04 5.02
C ALA A 217 0.61 -13.50 5.39
N LEU A 218 1.64 -14.22 5.89
CA LEU A 218 1.46 -15.59 6.38
C LEU A 218 0.42 -15.64 7.51
N ASP A 219 0.47 -14.67 8.40
CA ASP A 219 -0.49 -14.52 9.50
C ASP A 219 -1.66 -13.63 9.08
N SER A 220 -2.49 -14.16 8.18
CA SER A 220 -3.65 -13.46 7.60
C SER A 220 -4.89 -14.35 7.52
N ALA A 221 -6.04 -13.70 7.46
CA ALA A 221 -7.32 -14.36 7.22
C ALA A 221 -7.34 -15.11 5.87
N ASP A 222 -6.64 -14.57 4.87
CA ASP A 222 -6.53 -15.18 3.54
C ASP A 222 -5.81 -16.54 3.61
N ALA A 223 -4.64 -16.59 4.25
CA ALA A 223 -3.85 -17.80 4.39
C ALA A 223 -4.55 -18.85 5.27
N TRP A 224 -5.22 -18.40 6.34
CA TRP A 224 -5.97 -19.28 7.25
C TRP A 224 -7.26 -19.79 6.64
N ALA A 225 -8.01 -18.94 5.92
CA ALA A 225 -9.33 -19.30 5.39
C ALA A 225 -9.25 -20.20 4.16
N GLU A 226 -8.28 -19.97 3.30
CA GLU A 226 -8.11 -20.67 2.02
C GLU A 226 -6.68 -21.23 1.87
N PRO A 227 -6.20 -22.09 2.79
CA PRO A 227 -4.79 -22.56 2.78
C PRO A 227 -4.43 -23.35 1.51
N GLN A 228 -5.40 -23.91 0.79
CA GLN A 228 -5.21 -24.61 -0.48
C GLN A 228 -4.67 -23.69 -1.59
N LEU A 229 -4.78 -22.37 -1.45
CA LEU A 229 -4.23 -21.39 -2.37
C LEU A 229 -2.70 -21.25 -2.28
N PHE A 230 -2.11 -21.77 -1.19
CA PHE A 230 -0.70 -21.55 -0.86
C PHE A 230 0.07 -22.87 -0.78
N GLN A 231 1.39 -22.78 -0.81
CA GLN A 231 2.29 -23.95 -0.72
C GLN A 231 2.48 -24.33 0.75
N PHE A 232 1.47 -24.94 1.35
CA PHE A 232 1.51 -25.51 2.69
C PHE A 232 1.62 -27.04 2.66
N ASP A 233 2.27 -27.60 3.68
CA ASP A 233 2.29 -29.04 3.94
C ASP A 233 0.97 -29.53 4.60
N GLU A 234 0.91 -30.81 4.97
CA GLU A 234 -0.27 -31.41 5.61
C GLU A 234 -0.55 -30.85 7.02
N GLU A 235 0.46 -30.32 7.69
CA GLU A 235 0.40 -29.65 8.99
C GLU A 235 0.12 -28.14 8.86
N LEU A 236 -0.12 -27.64 7.65
CA LEU A 236 -0.36 -26.24 7.32
C LEU A 236 0.83 -25.31 7.60
N ASN A 237 2.06 -25.84 7.58
CA ASN A 237 3.25 -25.01 7.62
C ASN A 237 3.66 -24.64 6.17
N PRO A 238 4.23 -23.45 5.93
CA PRO A 238 4.75 -23.11 4.62
C PRO A 238 5.89 -24.07 4.23
N VAL A 239 5.87 -24.60 3.02
CA VAL A 239 6.96 -25.40 2.46
C VAL A 239 8.12 -24.50 2.03
N ALA A 240 7.77 -23.36 1.47
CA ALA A 240 8.69 -22.30 1.08
C ALA A 240 8.02 -20.94 1.27
N VAL A 241 8.82 -19.87 1.31
CA VAL A 241 8.39 -18.50 1.49
C VAL A 241 9.00 -17.58 0.43
N ALA A 242 8.36 -16.43 0.24
CA ALA A 242 8.78 -15.42 -0.71
C ALA A 242 9.97 -14.59 -0.21
N GLY A 243 10.74 -14.09 -1.16
CA GLY A 243 11.82 -13.15 -0.94
C GLY A 243 12.48 -12.72 -2.23
N CYS A 244 13.68 -12.14 -2.12
CA CYS A 244 14.55 -11.81 -3.24
C CYS A 244 15.96 -12.40 -3.04
N PRO A 245 16.66 -12.78 -4.12
CA PRO A 245 18.02 -13.29 -4.03
C PRO A 245 19.00 -12.22 -3.50
N PRO A 246 20.19 -12.64 -3.07
CA PRO A 246 21.30 -11.73 -2.83
C PRO A 246 21.57 -10.81 -4.02
N ASP A 247 21.77 -9.53 -3.74
CA ASP A 247 22.07 -8.50 -4.73
C ASP A 247 23.08 -7.46 -4.20
N ALA A 248 23.29 -6.37 -4.93
CA ALA A 248 24.17 -5.28 -4.52
C ALA A 248 23.67 -4.52 -3.27
N PHE A 249 22.38 -4.62 -2.94
CA PHE A 249 21.75 -3.95 -1.80
C PHE A 249 21.67 -4.82 -0.56
N SER A 250 21.61 -6.16 -0.74
CA SER A 250 21.56 -7.13 0.35
C SER A 250 22.39 -8.37 0.03
N ALA A 251 23.52 -8.53 0.73
CA ALA A 251 24.44 -9.64 0.52
C ALA A 251 23.83 -11.02 0.82
N THR A 252 22.78 -11.09 1.65
CA THR A 252 22.04 -12.31 2.01
C THR A 252 20.66 -12.40 1.37
N GLY A 253 20.33 -11.44 0.48
CA GLY A 253 19.01 -11.28 -0.10
C GLY A 253 17.98 -10.77 0.90
N GLN A 254 16.71 -10.83 0.54
CA GLN A 254 15.60 -10.42 1.39
C GLN A 254 14.67 -11.59 1.65
N LEU A 255 14.48 -11.94 2.90
CA LEU A 255 13.52 -12.95 3.34
C LEU A 255 12.23 -12.24 3.78
N TRP A 256 11.18 -12.30 2.97
CA TRP A 256 9.91 -11.62 3.29
C TRP A 256 8.98 -12.47 4.15
N GLY A 257 9.09 -13.79 4.06
CA GLY A 257 8.33 -14.72 4.89
C GLY A 257 6.86 -14.90 4.48
N ASN A 258 6.42 -14.32 3.36
CA ASN A 258 5.08 -14.49 2.83
C ASN A 258 4.91 -15.89 2.24
N PRO A 259 3.73 -16.54 2.36
CA PRO A 259 3.48 -17.83 1.75
C PRO A 259 3.44 -17.71 0.23
N LEU A 260 4.01 -18.68 -0.48
CA LEU A 260 3.98 -18.75 -1.92
C LEU A 260 2.65 -19.34 -2.41
N TYR A 261 2.16 -18.83 -3.55
CA TYR A 261 0.93 -19.33 -4.17
C TYR A 261 1.11 -20.71 -4.78
N ARG A 262 0.11 -21.57 -4.65
CA ARG A 262 0.01 -22.83 -5.40
C ARG A 262 -0.61 -22.54 -6.77
N TRP A 263 0.19 -22.04 -7.71
CA TRP A 263 -0.30 -21.56 -9.00
C TRP A 263 -1.06 -22.59 -9.82
N GLU A 264 -0.74 -23.88 -9.66
CA GLU A 264 -1.48 -24.94 -10.32
C GLU A 264 -2.94 -25.00 -9.82
N TYR A 265 -3.17 -24.88 -8.50
CA TYR A 265 -4.51 -24.81 -7.93
C TYR A 265 -5.26 -23.55 -8.39
N HIS A 266 -4.58 -22.41 -8.42
CA HIS A 266 -5.18 -21.17 -8.96
C HIS A 266 -5.62 -21.33 -10.43
N ARG A 267 -4.80 -21.97 -11.26
CA ARG A 267 -5.13 -22.25 -12.65
C ARG A 267 -6.35 -23.17 -12.78
N GLN A 268 -6.39 -24.26 -12.02
CA GLN A 268 -7.51 -25.21 -11.99
C GLN A 268 -8.83 -24.55 -11.56
N THR A 269 -8.79 -23.56 -10.69
CA THR A 269 -9.95 -22.79 -10.23
C THR A 269 -10.22 -21.53 -11.06
N GLY A 270 -9.58 -21.39 -12.23
CA GLY A 270 -9.75 -20.22 -13.10
C GLY A 270 -9.30 -18.90 -12.47
N TYR A 271 -8.33 -18.95 -11.56
CA TYR A 271 -7.82 -17.79 -10.82
C TYR A 271 -8.90 -17.03 -10.02
N ALA A 272 -9.94 -17.71 -9.56
CA ALA A 272 -11.10 -17.08 -8.93
C ALA A 272 -10.75 -16.18 -7.75
N TRP A 273 -9.77 -16.56 -6.92
CA TRP A 273 -9.33 -15.72 -5.79
C TRP A 273 -8.67 -14.41 -6.26
N TRP A 274 -7.80 -14.48 -7.27
CA TRP A 274 -7.16 -13.29 -7.85
C TRP A 274 -8.16 -12.36 -8.51
N ILE A 275 -9.15 -12.91 -9.23
CA ILE A 275 -10.24 -12.14 -9.82
C ILE A 275 -11.02 -11.40 -8.73
N ARG A 276 -11.38 -12.06 -7.63
CA ARG A 276 -12.05 -11.42 -6.47
C ARG A 276 -11.19 -10.34 -5.86
N ARG A 277 -9.88 -10.58 -5.69
CA ARG A 277 -8.94 -9.61 -5.12
C ARG A 277 -8.85 -8.34 -5.97
N ILE A 278 -8.65 -8.48 -7.27
CA ILE A 278 -8.57 -7.33 -8.18
C ILE A 278 -9.93 -6.62 -8.28
N ALA A 279 -11.04 -7.35 -8.37
CA ALA A 279 -12.38 -6.76 -8.37
C ALA A 279 -12.64 -5.90 -7.11
N GLN A 280 -12.23 -6.38 -5.93
CA GLN A 280 -12.35 -5.60 -4.70
C GLN A 280 -11.45 -4.35 -4.71
N CYS A 281 -10.24 -4.45 -5.26
CA CYS A 281 -9.38 -3.29 -5.42
C CYS A 281 -9.98 -2.23 -6.35
N LEU A 282 -10.67 -2.64 -7.43
CA LEU A 282 -11.36 -1.72 -8.34
C LEU A 282 -12.57 -1.01 -7.69
N ASN A 283 -13.13 -1.55 -6.61
CA ASN A 283 -14.12 -0.84 -5.78
C ASN A 283 -13.49 0.23 -4.89
N LEU A 284 -12.18 0.13 -4.63
CA LEU A 284 -11.45 1.08 -3.77
C LEU A 284 -10.68 2.12 -4.58
N TYR A 285 -10.19 1.78 -5.77
CA TYR A 285 -9.22 2.57 -6.52
C TYR A 285 -9.60 2.66 -8.00
N ASP A 286 -9.16 3.72 -8.67
CA ASP A 286 -9.32 3.91 -10.13
C ASP A 286 -8.19 3.24 -10.92
N CYS A 287 -7.04 3.02 -10.28
CA CYS A 287 -5.86 2.34 -10.81
C CYS A 287 -5.17 1.58 -9.67
N ILE A 288 -4.52 0.47 -9.96
CA ILE A 288 -3.87 -0.39 -8.96
C ILE A 288 -2.40 -0.54 -9.31
N ARG A 289 -1.49 -0.10 -8.43
CA ARG A 289 -0.09 -0.53 -8.50
C ARG A 289 0.03 -1.91 -7.87
N ILE A 290 0.59 -2.86 -8.61
CA ILE A 290 0.91 -4.19 -8.08
C ILE A 290 2.41 -4.23 -7.78
N ASP A 291 2.71 -4.32 -6.49
CA ASP A 291 4.06 -4.43 -5.97
C ASP A 291 4.66 -5.79 -6.31
N HIS A 292 5.94 -5.80 -6.71
CA HIS A 292 6.69 -6.98 -7.13
C HIS A 292 6.02 -7.76 -8.29
N PHE A 293 5.57 -7.06 -9.33
CA PHE A 293 4.87 -7.64 -10.49
C PHE A 293 5.66 -8.75 -11.21
N ARG A 294 7.02 -8.67 -11.16
CA ARG A 294 7.87 -9.71 -11.73
C ARG A 294 7.57 -11.11 -11.18
N GLY A 295 7.06 -11.22 -9.95
CA GLY A 295 6.69 -12.49 -9.33
C GLY A 295 5.58 -13.26 -10.06
N PHE A 296 4.90 -12.63 -11.04
CA PHE A 296 3.99 -13.33 -11.95
C PHE A 296 4.70 -14.00 -13.12
N ASP A 297 5.90 -13.57 -13.50
CA ASP A 297 6.75 -14.27 -14.48
C ASP A 297 7.55 -15.37 -13.80
N GLU A 298 8.39 -14.96 -12.85
CA GLU A 298 9.19 -15.86 -12.00
C GLU A 298 9.21 -15.30 -10.56
N TYR A 299 8.98 -16.16 -9.59
CA TYR A 299 9.07 -15.83 -8.18
C TYR A 299 10.22 -16.54 -7.48
N TYR A 300 10.80 -15.89 -6.48
CA TYR A 300 11.91 -16.45 -5.73
C TYR A 300 11.40 -17.25 -4.53
N SER A 301 11.69 -18.55 -4.54
CA SER A 301 11.24 -19.55 -3.57
C SER A 301 12.38 -19.85 -2.60
N ILE A 302 12.18 -19.57 -1.32
CA ILE A 302 13.16 -19.81 -0.26
C ILE A 302 12.63 -20.93 0.63
N PRO A 303 13.40 -22.01 0.92
CA PRO A 303 12.96 -23.07 1.81
C PRO A 303 12.49 -22.51 3.16
N ALA A 304 11.33 -22.96 3.63
CA ALA A 304 10.82 -22.52 4.93
C ALA A 304 11.78 -22.97 6.05
N GLY A 305 12.13 -22.04 6.94
CA GLY A 305 13.09 -22.29 8.02
C GLY A 305 14.50 -21.78 7.74
N ASP A 306 14.83 -21.36 6.51
CA ASP A 306 16.08 -20.66 6.22
C ASP A 306 16.07 -19.28 6.90
N GLU A 307 17.22 -18.87 7.42
CA GLU A 307 17.40 -17.57 8.07
C GLU A 307 17.70 -16.43 7.08
N THR A 308 18.13 -16.79 5.85
CA THR A 308 18.48 -15.85 4.78
C THR A 308 17.90 -16.32 3.44
N ALA A 309 17.99 -15.48 2.42
CA ALA A 309 17.48 -15.79 1.10
C ALA A 309 18.54 -16.47 0.18
N GLU A 310 19.72 -16.84 0.70
CA GLU A 310 20.87 -17.33 -0.10
C GLU A 310 20.59 -18.67 -0.79
N HIS A 311 19.76 -19.53 -0.22
CA HIS A 311 19.49 -20.89 -0.76
C HIS A 311 18.18 -20.95 -1.57
N GLY A 312 17.58 -19.82 -1.87
CA GLY A 312 16.39 -19.78 -2.70
C GLY A 312 16.68 -20.06 -4.18
N HIS A 313 15.62 -20.27 -4.95
CA HIS A 313 15.69 -20.48 -6.39
C HIS A 313 14.47 -19.87 -7.08
N TRP A 314 14.60 -19.60 -8.38
CA TRP A 314 13.50 -19.09 -9.19
C TRP A 314 12.56 -20.19 -9.64
N GLU A 315 11.26 -19.94 -9.53
CA GLU A 315 10.20 -20.80 -10.01
C GLU A 315 9.27 -20.03 -10.96
N PRO A 316 8.66 -20.69 -11.97
CA PRO A 316 7.78 -20.03 -12.92
C PRO A 316 6.48 -19.61 -12.26
N GLY A 317 6.08 -18.36 -12.52
CA GLY A 317 4.77 -17.81 -12.14
C GLY A 317 3.66 -18.16 -13.13
N PRO A 318 2.45 -17.59 -12.94
CA PRO A 318 1.29 -17.85 -13.80
C PRO A 318 1.39 -17.16 -15.16
N GLY A 319 2.22 -16.12 -15.30
CA GLY A 319 2.40 -15.36 -16.53
C GLY A 319 1.11 -14.80 -17.13
N MET A 320 1.04 -14.80 -18.45
CA MET A 320 -0.11 -14.28 -19.19
C MET A 320 -1.40 -15.04 -18.93
N SER A 321 -1.36 -16.28 -18.41
CA SER A 321 -2.59 -17.02 -18.09
C SER A 321 -3.44 -16.36 -17.00
N LEU A 322 -2.80 -15.76 -15.99
CA LEU A 322 -3.49 -14.93 -14.99
C LEU A 322 -3.97 -13.61 -15.60
N MET A 323 -3.14 -12.91 -16.37
CA MET A 323 -3.48 -11.63 -16.99
C MET A 323 -4.69 -11.78 -17.92
N GLN A 324 -4.74 -12.86 -18.70
CA GLN A 324 -5.89 -13.15 -19.56
C GLN A 324 -7.15 -13.46 -18.75
N ALA A 325 -7.05 -14.25 -17.68
CA ALA A 325 -8.18 -14.55 -16.80
C ALA A 325 -8.75 -13.29 -16.14
N LEU A 326 -7.89 -12.36 -15.70
CA LEU A 326 -8.32 -11.05 -15.17
C LEU A 326 -9.05 -10.24 -16.24
N LYS A 327 -8.50 -10.17 -17.45
CA LYS A 327 -9.09 -9.43 -18.57
C LYS A 327 -10.45 -10.04 -18.99
N ASP A 328 -10.55 -11.36 -19.07
CA ASP A 328 -11.78 -12.05 -19.45
C ASP A 328 -12.90 -11.84 -18.41
N ALA A 329 -12.55 -11.77 -17.12
CA ALA A 329 -13.50 -11.62 -16.04
C ALA A 329 -13.89 -10.16 -15.73
N LEU A 330 -12.94 -9.23 -15.83
CA LEU A 330 -13.08 -7.85 -15.34
C LEU A 330 -12.99 -6.80 -16.45
N GLY A 331 -12.66 -7.20 -17.69
CA GLY A 331 -12.38 -6.28 -18.78
C GLY A 331 -10.98 -5.65 -18.67
N ASP A 332 -10.80 -4.50 -19.32
CA ASP A 332 -9.54 -3.78 -19.24
C ASP A 332 -9.40 -3.13 -17.83
N VAL A 333 -8.41 -3.57 -17.07
CA VAL A 333 -8.10 -3.07 -15.73
C VAL A 333 -6.93 -2.10 -15.81
N ASN A 334 -7.00 -1.00 -15.06
CA ASN A 334 -5.89 -0.05 -14.94
C ASN A 334 -4.89 -0.56 -13.89
N VAL A 335 -3.76 -1.07 -14.35
CA VAL A 335 -2.70 -1.59 -13.49
C VAL A 335 -1.38 -0.89 -13.82
N ILE A 336 -0.63 -0.53 -12.80
CA ILE A 336 0.79 -0.16 -12.85
C ILE A 336 1.57 -1.36 -12.34
N ALA A 337 2.47 -1.89 -13.16
CA ALA A 337 3.31 -3.02 -12.78
C ALA A 337 4.62 -2.51 -12.15
N GLU A 338 4.88 -2.87 -10.89
CA GLU A 338 6.17 -2.58 -10.30
C GLU A 338 7.19 -3.62 -10.81
N ASP A 339 8.07 -3.14 -11.68
CA ASP A 339 9.08 -3.89 -12.41
C ASP A 339 10.51 -3.41 -12.08
N LEU A 340 10.71 -2.90 -10.87
CA LEU A 340 12.02 -2.40 -10.43
C LEU A 340 13.03 -3.53 -10.20
N GLY A 341 14.31 -3.21 -10.37
CA GLY A 341 15.42 -4.14 -10.20
C GLY A 341 15.84 -4.82 -11.51
N PHE A 342 16.42 -6.01 -11.40
CA PHE A 342 16.90 -6.76 -12.57
C PHE A 342 15.75 -7.40 -13.34
N LEU A 343 15.56 -7.01 -14.60
CA LEU A 343 14.50 -7.50 -15.48
C LEU A 343 15.03 -8.59 -16.42
N THR A 344 14.40 -9.76 -16.37
CA THR A 344 14.62 -10.83 -17.35
C THR A 344 13.82 -10.56 -18.63
N ASP A 345 14.17 -11.25 -19.72
CA ASP A 345 13.38 -11.18 -20.96
C ASP A 345 11.92 -11.66 -20.76
N GLY A 346 11.70 -12.58 -19.82
CA GLY A 346 10.37 -13.04 -19.44
C GLY A 346 9.52 -11.93 -18.85
N VAL A 347 10.05 -11.19 -17.88
CA VAL A 347 9.35 -10.04 -17.27
C VAL A 347 9.08 -8.95 -18.31
N ARG A 348 10.05 -8.61 -19.18
CA ARG A 348 9.86 -7.62 -20.24
C ARG A 348 8.75 -8.05 -21.21
N ARG A 349 8.69 -9.34 -21.56
CA ARG A 349 7.64 -9.91 -22.41
C ARG A 349 6.29 -9.87 -21.70
N LEU A 350 6.22 -10.25 -20.43
CA LEU A 350 4.96 -10.18 -19.66
C LEU A 350 4.39 -8.77 -19.58
N LEU A 351 5.25 -7.76 -19.36
CA LEU A 351 4.85 -6.34 -19.39
C LEU A 351 4.31 -5.93 -20.77
N TYR A 352 5.05 -6.27 -21.82
CA TYR A 352 4.65 -5.94 -23.20
C TYR A 352 3.30 -6.59 -23.57
N ASP A 353 3.15 -7.89 -23.30
CA ASP A 353 1.96 -8.66 -23.66
C ASP A 353 0.74 -8.27 -22.81
N SER A 354 0.93 -7.90 -21.54
CA SER A 354 -0.16 -7.39 -20.69
C SER A 354 -0.57 -5.96 -21.04
N GLY A 355 0.34 -5.17 -21.64
CA GLY A 355 0.12 -3.77 -21.93
C GLY A 355 0.20 -2.86 -20.71
N PHE A 356 0.55 -3.37 -19.54
CA PHE A 356 0.66 -2.58 -18.31
C PHE A 356 1.91 -1.70 -18.32
N PRO A 357 1.82 -0.43 -17.89
CA PRO A 357 2.99 0.42 -17.72
C PRO A 357 3.88 -0.09 -16.58
N GLY A 358 5.17 -0.21 -16.86
CA GLY A 358 6.21 -0.40 -15.85
C GLY A 358 6.61 0.92 -15.18
N MET A 359 7.49 0.85 -14.19
CA MET A 359 7.94 1.97 -13.39
C MET A 359 9.35 2.43 -13.76
N LYS A 360 9.58 3.74 -13.69
CA LYS A 360 10.90 4.38 -13.83
C LYS A 360 11.14 5.28 -12.62
N VAL A 361 12.31 5.15 -11.99
CA VAL A 361 12.67 5.90 -10.78
C VAL A 361 13.90 6.76 -11.07
N ILE A 362 13.76 8.08 -10.97
CA ILE A 362 14.85 9.03 -11.26
C ILE A 362 16.07 8.81 -10.36
N GLN A 363 15.88 8.43 -9.09
CA GLN A 363 16.99 8.14 -8.19
C GLN A 363 17.87 6.97 -8.64
N PHE A 364 17.37 6.08 -9.52
CA PHE A 364 18.14 4.99 -10.11
C PHE A 364 18.80 5.33 -11.44
N ALA A 365 18.57 6.56 -11.95
CA ALA A 365 19.06 6.97 -13.27
C ALA A 365 20.57 7.26 -13.30
N PHE A 366 21.15 7.66 -12.19
CA PHE A 366 22.51 8.19 -12.14
C PHE A 366 23.47 7.22 -11.44
N ASP A 367 23.87 6.19 -12.20
CA ASP A 367 24.97 5.28 -11.85
C ASP A 367 26.11 5.52 -12.86
N SER A 368 27.24 6.00 -12.39
CA SER A 368 28.39 6.32 -13.25
C SER A 368 29.16 5.11 -13.74
N ARG A 369 28.82 3.91 -13.24
CA ARG A 369 29.50 2.63 -13.53
C ARG A 369 28.91 1.91 -14.74
N GLU A 370 27.63 2.19 -15.09
CA GLU A 370 26.91 1.51 -16.15
C GLU A 370 25.86 2.40 -16.82
N GLU A 371 25.42 2.01 -18.02
CA GLU A 371 24.26 2.64 -18.67
C GLU A 371 22.99 2.27 -17.91
N SER A 372 22.15 3.27 -17.65
CA SER A 372 20.93 3.08 -16.89
C SER A 372 19.67 3.19 -17.76
N ASP A 373 18.84 2.14 -17.73
CA ASP A 373 17.49 2.14 -18.32
C ASP A 373 16.56 3.17 -17.64
N TYR A 374 16.98 3.74 -16.52
CA TYR A 374 16.24 4.77 -15.78
C TYR A 374 16.58 6.19 -16.21
N LEU A 375 17.50 6.40 -17.17
CA LEU A 375 17.73 7.72 -17.76
C LEU A 375 16.53 8.12 -18.63
N PRO A 376 15.97 9.33 -18.47
CA PRO A 376 14.72 9.73 -19.13
C PRO A 376 14.69 9.64 -20.66
N HIS A 377 15.84 9.71 -21.33
CA HIS A 377 15.93 9.56 -22.78
C HIS A 377 15.79 8.09 -23.25
N ASN A 378 15.85 7.13 -22.33
CA ASN A 378 15.64 5.70 -22.59
C ASN A 378 14.19 5.25 -22.31
N TYR A 379 13.30 6.15 -21.85
CA TYR A 379 11.94 5.77 -21.50
C TYR A 379 11.09 5.47 -22.72
N GLU A 380 10.27 4.45 -22.56
CA GLU A 380 9.09 4.25 -23.40
C GLU A 380 7.95 5.15 -22.90
N LYS A 381 6.98 5.43 -23.80
CA LYS A 381 5.85 6.28 -23.45
C LYS A 381 4.93 5.61 -22.40
N ASN A 382 4.67 4.30 -22.58
CA ASN A 382 3.84 3.51 -21.68
C ASN A 382 4.61 3.16 -20.40
N CYS A 383 4.93 4.15 -19.58
CA CYS A 383 5.54 3.93 -18.27
C CYS A 383 5.09 5.00 -17.28
N VAL A 384 5.34 4.75 -16.00
CA VAL A 384 5.13 5.70 -14.90
C VAL A 384 6.49 6.11 -14.34
N VAL A 385 6.78 7.41 -14.37
CA VAL A 385 8.02 7.94 -13.79
C VAL A 385 7.78 8.48 -12.38
N TYR A 386 8.70 8.15 -11.49
CA TYR A 386 8.78 8.63 -10.11
C TYR A 386 10.10 9.38 -9.89
N THR A 387 10.13 10.37 -9.02
CA THR A 387 11.40 10.87 -8.48
C THR A 387 12.03 9.86 -7.53
N GLY A 388 11.23 9.26 -6.68
CA GLY A 388 11.47 8.14 -5.79
C GLY A 388 10.15 7.52 -5.39
N THR A 389 10.15 6.31 -4.84
CA THR A 389 8.98 5.64 -4.25
C THR A 389 8.95 5.86 -2.73
N HIS A 390 8.02 5.21 -2.02
CA HIS A 390 7.99 5.19 -0.55
C HIS A 390 9.19 4.46 0.08
N ASP A 391 9.90 3.63 -0.68
CA ASP A 391 11.09 2.88 -0.24
C ASP A 391 12.39 3.67 -0.43
N ASN A 392 12.37 4.67 -1.28
CA ASN A 392 13.52 5.54 -1.51
C ASN A 392 13.65 6.59 -0.41
N ASP A 393 14.84 7.17 -0.26
CA ASP A 393 14.98 8.41 0.49
C ASP A 393 14.33 9.57 -0.28
N THR A 394 14.04 10.68 0.39
CA THR A 394 13.61 11.91 -0.29
C THR A 394 14.70 12.38 -1.25
N LEU A 395 14.34 13.13 -2.30
CA LEU A 395 15.33 13.69 -3.23
C LEU A 395 16.43 14.47 -2.52
N CYS A 396 16.07 15.29 -1.54
CA CYS A 396 17.05 16.06 -0.77
C CYS A 396 17.94 15.21 0.13
N GLY A 397 17.41 14.13 0.70
CA GLY A 397 18.16 13.16 1.48
C GLY A 397 19.14 12.37 0.62
N TRP A 398 18.63 11.76 -0.44
CA TRP A 398 19.40 11.00 -1.43
C TRP A 398 20.54 11.83 -2.06
N TYR A 399 20.25 13.04 -2.52
CA TYR A 399 21.24 13.92 -3.15
C TYR A 399 22.43 14.28 -2.25
N LYS A 400 22.24 14.30 -0.91
CA LYS A 400 23.31 14.59 0.06
C LYS A 400 24.34 13.47 0.17
N VAL A 401 23.91 12.23 -0.09
CA VAL A 401 24.74 11.01 0.09
C VAL A 401 25.12 10.34 -1.22
N LEU A 402 24.76 10.97 -2.34
CA LEU A 402 25.09 10.48 -3.67
C LEU A 402 26.61 10.40 -3.85
N ASP A 403 27.09 9.33 -4.50
CA ASP A 403 28.50 9.18 -4.83
C ASP A 403 29.00 10.39 -5.65
N PRO A 404 30.23 10.91 -5.44
CA PRO A 404 30.73 12.09 -6.14
C PRO A 404 30.71 11.96 -7.67
N GLU A 405 30.94 10.77 -8.24
CA GLU A 405 30.93 10.60 -9.71
C GLU A 405 29.49 10.55 -10.23
N ASP A 406 28.55 9.93 -9.50
CA ASP A 406 27.12 9.94 -9.82
C ASP A 406 26.53 11.35 -9.70
N LEU A 407 26.98 12.11 -8.68
CA LEU A 407 26.65 13.53 -8.54
C LEU A 407 27.11 14.35 -9.75
N LYS A 408 28.35 14.16 -10.21
CA LYS A 408 28.85 14.84 -11.41
C LYS A 408 28.06 14.43 -12.66
N LEU A 409 27.74 13.15 -12.79
CA LEU A 409 26.93 12.64 -13.89
C LEU A 409 25.57 13.33 -13.91
N SER A 410 24.86 13.39 -12.78
CA SER A 410 23.56 14.04 -12.67
C SER A 410 23.63 15.54 -12.99
N GLN A 411 24.63 16.23 -12.46
CA GLN A 411 24.85 17.66 -12.72
C GLN A 411 25.16 17.95 -14.21
N LYS A 412 25.97 17.10 -14.83
CA LYS A 412 26.28 17.23 -16.27
C LYS A 412 25.05 16.93 -17.13
N TYR A 413 24.29 15.90 -16.79
CA TYR A 413 23.07 15.52 -17.52
C TYR A 413 22.02 16.63 -17.48
N MET A 414 21.78 17.20 -16.31
CA MET A 414 20.78 18.26 -16.14
C MET A 414 21.32 19.68 -16.37
N ASN A 415 22.63 19.87 -16.59
CA ASN A 415 23.30 21.17 -16.67
C ASN A 415 22.99 22.09 -15.46
N ASN A 416 23.01 21.53 -14.24
CA ASN A 416 22.53 22.21 -13.03
C ASN A 416 23.57 22.34 -11.90
N ALA A 417 24.87 22.27 -12.22
CA ALA A 417 25.96 22.34 -11.24
C ALA A 417 25.92 23.61 -10.34
N ASN A 418 25.26 24.68 -10.82
CA ASN A 418 25.11 25.94 -10.08
C ASN A 418 23.78 26.06 -9.32
N THR A 419 22.88 25.08 -9.39
CA THR A 419 21.61 25.13 -8.66
C THR A 419 21.86 25.07 -7.16
N PRO A 420 21.32 26.01 -6.37
CA PRO A 420 21.45 25.95 -4.91
C PRO A 420 20.91 24.65 -4.34
N LYS A 421 21.63 23.99 -3.42
CA LYS A 421 21.24 22.69 -2.83
C LYS A 421 19.80 22.68 -2.28
N ARG A 422 19.32 23.82 -1.76
CA ARG A 422 17.93 23.97 -1.26
C ARG A 422 16.85 23.92 -2.35
N GLN A 423 17.23 24.01 -3.63
CA GLN A 423 16.32 24.03 -4.77
C GLN A 423 16.54 22.84 -5.71
N ILE A 424 17.50 21.98 -5.42
CA ILE A 424 17.92 20.88 -6.29
C ILE A 424 16.77 19.89 -6.60
N HIS A 425 15.88 19.67 -5.64
CA HIS A 425 14.70 18.79 -5.82
C HIS A 425 13.82 19.26 -6.99
N TRP A 426 13.71 20.56 -7.24
CA TRP A 426 12.95 21.07 -8.38
C TRP A 426 13.55 20.72 -9.74
N ASP A 427 14.88 20.57 -9.84
CA ASP A 427 15.53 20.16 -11.07
C ASP A 427 15.18 18.69 -11.40
N PHE A 428 15.20 17.82 -10.40
CA PHE A 428 14.78 16.40 -10.56
C PHE A 428 13.28 16.28 -10.84
N ILE A 429 12.45 17.08 -10.19
CA ILE A 429 11.01 17.15 -10.46
C ILE A 429 10.76 17.60 -11.91
N ARG A 430 11.47 18.62 -12.38
CA ARG A 430 11.41 19.08 -13.79
C ARG A 430 11.82 17.96 -14.75
N LEU A 431 12.89 17.26 -14.43
CA LEU A 431 13.37 16.13 -15.24
C LEU A 431 12.29 15.04 -15.37
N ALA A 432 11.65 14.66 -14.27
CA ALA A 432 10.55 13.68 -14.28
C ALA A 432 9.34 14.18 -15.09
N LEU A 433 8.89 15.41 -14.86
CA LEU A 433 7.76 16.01 -15.58
C LEU A 433 8.03 16.19 -17.08
N ALA A 434 9.27 16.48 -17.48
CA ALA A 434 9.68 16.65 -18.88
C ALA A 434 9.77 15.33 -19.64
N SER A 435 9.86 14.19 -18.96
CA SER A 435 10.00 12.87 -19.60
C SER A 435 8.83 12.52 -20.52
N VAL A 436 9.01 11.52 -21.38
CA VAL A 436 7.96 11.03 -22.30
C VAL A 436 6.90 10.16 -21.61
N ALA A 437 7.13 9.75 -20.37
CA ALA A 437 6.23 8.88 -19.61
C ALA A 437 4.78 9.41 -19.60
N ASP A 438 3.81 8.54 -19.78
CA ASP A 438 2.39 8.93 -19.78
C ASP A 438 1.92 9.40 -18.39
N LEU A 439 2.49 8.86 -17.31
CA LEU A 439 2.20 9.27 -15.95
C LEU A 439 3.48 9.64 -15.19
N CYS A 440 3.41 10.71 -14.39
CA CYS A 440 4.50 11.16 -13.53
C CYS A 440 3.97 11.29 -12.10
N ILE A 441 4.52 10.54 -11.15
CA ILE A 441 4.15 10.57 -9.73
C ILE A 441 5.32 11.08 -8.90
N ILE A 442 5.08 12.10 -8.10
CA ILE A 442 6.09 12.73 -7.24
C ILE A 442 5.67 12.55 -5.77
N PRO A 443 6.52 12.02 -4.89
CA PRO A 443 6.26 12.04 -3.45
C PRO A 443 6.07 13.48 -2.95
N LEU A 444 5.10 13.69 -2.06
CA LEU A 444 4.84 15.04 -1.53
C LEU A 444 6.07 15.61 -0.83
N GLN A 445 6.86 14.78 -0.16
CA GLN A 445 8.11 15.19 0.50
C GLN A 445 9.09 15.86 -0.45
N ASP A 446 9.13 15.41 -1.71
CA ASP A 446 10.02 15.98 -2.73
C ASP A 446 9.55 17.37 -3.16
N TYR A 447 8.24 17.58 -3.30
CA TYR A 447 7.69 18.93 -3.53
C TYR A 447 7.96 19.88 -2.36
N LEU A 448 7.93 19.36 -1.14
CA LEU A 448 8.22 20.12 0.08
C LEU A 448 9.73 20.33 0.32
N GLY A 449 10.60 19.68 -0.44
CA GLY A 449 12.06 19.77 -0.27
C GLY A 449 12.57 19.23 1.07
N LEU A 450 11.90 18.22 1.62
CA LEU A 450 12.25 17.62 2.91
C LEU A 450 13.46 16.69 2.80
N GLY A 451 14.19 16.52 3.89
CA GLY A 451 15.31 15.60 3.97
C GLY A 451 14.91 14.20 4.43
N SER A 452 15.92 13.37 4.77
CA SER A 452 15.73 11.96 5.15
C SER A 452 14.86 11.75 6.39
N GLU A 453 14.64 12.80 7.19
CA GLU A 453 13.71 12.78 8.33
C GLU A 453 12.25 12.53 7.90
N ALA A 454 11.94 12.78 6.64
CA ALA A 454 10.62 12.56 6.05
C ALA A 454 10.52 11.26 5.22
N ARG A 455 11.54 10.40 5.24
CA ARG A 455 11.51 9.11 4.57
C ARG A 455 10.40 8.22 5.16
N ILE A 456 9.66 7.51 4.30
CA ILE A 456 8.55 6.63 4.70
C ILE A 456 9.07 5.28 5.18
N ASN A 457 9.87 4.63 4.36
CA ASN A 457 10.37 3.27 4.61
C ASN A 457 11.85 3.14 4.24
N THR A 458 12.56 2.35 5.02
CA THR A 458 13.90 1.85 4.69
C THR A 458 13.79 0.33 4.61
N PRO A 459 13.82 -0.25 3.39
CA PRO A 459 13.71 -1.70 3.19
C PRO A 459 14.71 -2.49 4.05
N SER A 460 14.35 -3.71 4.42
CA SER A 460 15.15 -4.61 5.24
C SER A 460 15.49 -4.09 6.65
N THR A 461 14.76 -3.08 7.16
CA THR A 461 14.94 -2.58 8.53
C THR A 461 13.67 -2.72 9.36
N LEU A 462 13.80 -2.90 10.66
CA LEU A 462 12.70 -2.90 11.62
C LEU A 462 12.70 -1.62 12.46
N GLY A 463 11.50 -1.13 12.76
CA GLY A 463 11.29 0.09 13.54
C GLY A 463 11.48 1.37 12.71
N ASN A 464 10.97 2.47 13.20
CA ASN A 464 11.02 3.81 12.60
C ASN A 464 10.45 3.99 11.18
N ASN A 465 9.96 2.93 10.53
CA ASN A 465 9.29 2.98 9.24
C ASN A 465 7.82 3.34 9.39
N TRP A 466 7.20 3.86 8.32
CA TRP A 466 5.77 4.13 8.19
C TRP A 466 5.22 5.18 9.16
N ARG A 467 6.08 6.04 9.73
CA ARG A 467 5.72 6.96 10.82
C ARG A 467 5.62 8.41 10.40
N TRP A 468 6.24 8.79 9.28
CA TRP A 468 6.26 10.19 8.87
C TRP A 468 4.84 10.73 8.63
N ARG A 469 4.60 11.95 9.13
CA ARG A 469 3.38 12.70 8.89
C ARG A 469 3.70 14.12 8.45
N MET A 470 2.94 14.58 7.47
CA MET A 470 3.02 15.95 6.99
C MET A 470 2.66 16.93 8.11
N LYS A 471 3.42 18.01 8.20
CA LYS A 471 3.11 19.13 9.09
C LYS A 471 1.86 19.87 8.61
N GLN A 472 0.98 20.23 9.52
CA GLN A 472 -0.21 21.03 9.21
C GLN A 472 0.19 22.39 8.62
N GLY A 473 -0.50 22.81 7.55
CA GLY A 473 -0.26 24.10 6.88
C GLY A 473 0.87 24.10 5.83
N CYS A 474 1.48 22.95 5.52
CA CYS A 474 2.48 22.86 4.43
C CYS A 474 1.88 23.01 3.03
N LEU A 475 0.61 22.69 2.85
CA LEU A 475 -0.08 22.80 1.56
C LEU A 475 -0.51 24.24 1.33
N THR A 476 0.45 25.06 0.92
CA THR A 476 0.19 26.50 0.69
C THR A 476 -0.26 26.75 -0.75
N LYS A 477 -0.91 27.90 -0.95
CA LYS A 477 -1.30 28.33 -2.29
C LYS A 477 -0.08 28.54 -3.20
N GLU A 478 0.99 29.09 -2.66
CA GLU A 478 2.25 29.32 -3.40
C GLU A 478 2.84 28.01 -3.89
N LEU A 479 2.82 26.94 -3.09
CA LEU A 479 3.26 25.62 -3.48
C LEU A 479 2.34 25.06 -4.59
N ALA A 480 1.03 25.17 -4.42
CA ALA A 480 0.08 24.71 -5.43
C ALA A 480 0.27 25.44 -6.76
N ASP A 481 0.45 26.76 -6.74
CA ASP A 481 0.70 27.58 -7.94
C ASP A 481 2.02 27.18 -8.62
N GLN A 482 3.10 26.94 -7.87
CA GLN A 482 4.39 26.50 -8.40
C GLN A 482 4.31 25.11 -9.05
N ILE A 483 3.63 24.17 -8.40
CA ILE A 483 3.41 22.82 -8.96
C ILE A 483 2.58 22.93 -10.25
N ARG A 484 1.50 23.70 -10.23
CA ARG A 484 0.63 23.90 -11.41
C ARG A 484 1.36 24.52 -12.58
N GLU A 485 2.21 25.51 -12.32
CA GLU A 485 3.04 26.15 -13.37
C GLU A 485 3.90 25.10 -14.08
N LEU A 486 4.62 24.25 -13.33
CA LEU A 486 5.44 23.19 -13.90
C LEU A 486 4.61 22.11 -14.61
N THR A 487 3.51 21.70 -14.01
CA THR A 487 2.59 20.70 -14.60
C THR A 487 2.08 21.21 -15.96
N THR A 488 1.64 22.45 -16.02
CA THR A 488 1.17 23.09 -17.26
C THR A 488 2.30 23.26 -18.29
N LEU A 489 3.49 23.70 -17.84
CA LEU A 489 4.66 23.90 -18.72
C LEU A 489 5.03 22.62 -19.47
N TYR A 490 4.95 21.47 -18.79
CA TYR A 490 5.29 20.17 -19.38
C TYR A 490 4.09 19.41 -19.98
N GLY A 491 2.90 20.04 -20.05
CA GLY A 491 1.70 19.50 -20.70
C GLY A 491 1.15 18.24 -20.02
N ARG A 492 1.08 18.26 -18.69
CA ARG A 492 0.54 17.16 -17.88
C ARG A 492 -0.78 17.50 -17.20
#